data_2bed2c37b5dfb751c112aeed8278af6a
#
_entry.id   2bed2c37b5dfb751c112aeed8278af6a
#
_cell.length_a   1.000
_cell.length_b   1.000
_cell.length_c   1.000
_cell.angle_alpha   90.00
_cell.angle_beta   90.00
_cell.angle_gamma   90.00
#
_symmetry.space_group_name_H-M   'P 1'
#
loop_
_entity.id
_entity.type
_entity.pdbx_description
1 polymer ?
#
loop_
_entity_poly.entity_id
_entity_poly.type
_entity_poly.pdbx_seq_one_letter_code
_entity_poly.pdbx_strand_id
1 'polypeptide(L)'
;MTAILQNMGDFSGATGAEAYTNAMAGGTEQEGHDAIFSAYDVTPVGTDPEIQFAVKSPTNAQDAEIYGFEIASQHFFGDTGFGYQFNYTMVEGDIGYDNGSNPDEDQFALPGLSDTLNLVAIYEKDGLSARLAYNWRDNFLNQVNRSVGSTRNPEYVDEFEQLDLNVSYEFDSGVTLSLDAINLTSEGLRKYGRTDTAAFFVQELDPRYVFSARYTF
;
A
#
# COMPACT_ATOMS: atom_id res chain seq x y z
N MET A 1 -22.39 16.95 13.32
CA MET A 1 -23.08 15.81 13.96
C MET A 1 -22.20 15.13 15.00
N THR A 2 -21.03 14.55 14.66
CA THR A 2 -20.16 13.83 15.61
C THR A 2 -19.74 14.65 16.84
N ALA A 3 -19.53 15.95 16.72
CA ALA A 3 -19.10 16.80 17.83
C ALA A 3 -20.23 17.18 18.80
N ILE A 4 -21.46 17.31 18.30
CA ILE A 4 -22.65 17.45 19.17
C ILE A 4 -22.80 16.17 19.98
N LEU A 5 -22.60 15.01 19.35
CA LEU A 5 -22.65 13.70 19.98
C LEU A 5 -21.53 13.50 21.04
N GLN A 6 -20.33 14.03 20.82
CA GLN A 6 -19.22 13.97 21.78
C GLN A 6 -19.41 14.89 23.01
N ASN A 7 -20.08 16.03 22.84
CA ASN A 7 -20.37 16.93 23.96
C ASN A 7 -21.59 16.53 24.79
N MET A 8 -22.44 15.66 24.30
CA MET A 8 -23.65 15.21 24.99
C MET A 8 -23.36 14.11 26.04
N GLY A 9 -22.10 13.88 26.42
CA GLY A 9 -21.74 12.85 27.39
C GLY A 9 -22.30 11.49 27.01
N ASP A 10 -21.67 10.49 27.40
CA ASP A 10 -21.98 9.08 27.22
C ASP A 10 -23.28 8.70 26.45
N PHE A 11 -23.17 8.54 25.15
CA PHE A 11 -24.23 8.00 24.27
C PHE A 11 -24.54 6.51 24.55
N SER A 12 -23.99 5.95 25.60
CA SER A 12 -24.22 4.56 26.03
C SER A 12 -25.64 4.34 26.60
N GLY A 13 -26.41 5.41 26.83
CA GLY A 13 -27.81 5.29 27.15
C GLY A 13 -28.65 4.81 25.94
N ALA A 14 -29.20 3.62 26.04
CA ALA A 14 -30.02 2.98 25.01
C ALA A 14 -31.12 3.91 24.42
N THR A 15 -31.61 4.85 25.19
CA THR A 15 -32.72 5.74 24.86
C THR A 15 -32.39 6.77 23.75
N GLY A 16 -31.18 7.34 23.75
CA GLY A 16 -30.81 8.35 22.73
C GLY A 16 -30.44 7.73 21.40
N ALA A 17 -29.77 6.60 21.43
CA ALA A 17 -29.42 5.82 20.23
C ALA A 17 -30.69 5.25 19.58
N GLU A 18 -31.69 4.81 20.38
CA GLU A 18 -33.00 4.33 19.88
C GLU A 18 -33.81 5.45 19.27
N ALA A 19 -33.88 6.65 19.90
CA ALA A 19 -34.61 7.79 19.36
C ALA A 19 -34.03 8.24 18.01
N TYR A 20 -32.68 8.32 17.89
CA TYR A 20 -32.02 8.65 16.64
C TYR A 20 -32.26 7.59 15.56
N THR A 21 -32.09 6.31 15.90
CA THR A 21 -32.29 5.22 14.96
C THR A 21 -33.74 5.15 14.47
N ASN A 22 -34.72 5.35 15.34
CA ASN A 22 -36.14 5.35 14.99
C ASN A 22 -36.51 6.56 14.11
N ALA A 23 -35.96 7.73 14.39
CA ALA A 23 -36.19 8.92 13.58
C ALA A 23 -35.55 8.76 12.19
N MET A 24 -34.33 8.19 12.08
CA MET A 24 -33.65 7.95 10.81
C MET A 24 -34.30 6.82 10.00
N ALA A 25 -34.97 5.85 10.63
CA ALA A 25 -35.62 4.73 9.92
C ALA A 25 -36.85 5.13 9.12
N GLY A 26 -37.48 6.28 9.43
CA GLY A 26 -38.68 6.74 8.78
C GLY A 26 -38.70 8.19 8.33
N GLY A 27 -37.63 8.95 8.56
CA GLY A 27 -37.60 10.39 8.41
C GLY A 27 -36.32 10.94 7.75
N THR A 28 -36.18 12.24 7.82
CA THR A 28 -35.02 13.00 7.34
C THR A 28 -33.95 13.10 8.43
N GLU A 29 -32.74 13.46 8.03
CA GLU A 29 -31.62 13.74 8.94
C GLU A 29 -31.99 14.84 9.98
N GLN A 30 -32.76 15.83 9.56
CA GLN A 30 -33.26 16.89 10.44
C GLN A 30 -34.19 16.35 11.54
N GLU A 31 -35.12 15.44 11.21
CA GLU A 31 -36.04 14.82 12.19
C GLU A 31 -35.25 13.96 13.20
N GLY A 32 -34.15 13.30 12.76
CA GLY A 32 -33.24 12.58 13.65
C GLY A 32 -32.52 13.52 14.63
N HIS A 33 -32.11 14.71 14.19
CA HIS A 33 -31.55 15.75 15.03
C HIS A 33 -32.55 16.28 16.03
N ASP A 34 -33.75 16.61 15.57
CA ASP A 34 -34.79 17.16 16.41
C ASP A 34 -35.23 16.16 17.50
N ALA A 35 -35.23 14.88 17.19
CA ALA A 35 -35.52 13.82 18.16
C ALA A 35 -34.43 13.73 19.25
N ILE A 36 -33.12 13.87 18.90
CA ILE A 36 -32.04 13.93 19.87
C ILE A 36 -32.13 15.17 20.74
N PHE A 37 -32.32 16.35 20.15
CA PHE A 37 -32.44 17.59 20.90
C PHE A 37 -33.58 17.54 21.88
N SER A 38 -34.73 17.01 21.45
CA SER A 38 -35.92 16.84 22.28
C SER A 38 -35.70 15.84 23.43
N ALA A 39 -35.03 14.73 23.16
CA ALA A 39 -34.80 13.69 24.17
C ALA A 39 -33.82 14.11 25.28
N TYR A 40 -32.88 14.99 24.97
CA TYR A 40 -31.84 15.45 25.93
C TYR A 40 -32.02 16.91 26.37
N ASP A 41 -33.11 17.57 25.98
CA ASP A 41 -33.40 18.98 26.30
C ASP A 41 -32.23 19.94 25.94
N VAL A 42 -31.58 19.66 24.80
CA VAL A 42 -30.48 20.48 24.29
C VAL A 42 -31.06 21.58 23.42
N THR A 43 -31.21 22.76 23.99
CA THR A 43 -31.62 23.95 23.25
C THR A 43 -30.40 24.81 22.97
N PRO A 44 -30.04 25.05 21.68
CA PRO A 44 -28.95 25.94 21.33
C PRO A 44 -29.21 27.36 21.83
N VAL A 45 -28.28 27.95 22.55
CA VAL A 45 -28.34 29.34 22.99
C VAL A 45 -27.22 30.16 22.36
N GLY A 46 -27.42 31.45 22.15
CA GLY A 46 -26.43 32.31 21.48
C GLY A 46 -25.10 32.49 22.19
N THR A 47 -24.91 31.91 23.39
CA THR A 47 -23.68 31.87 24.17
C THR A 47 -22.97 30.53 24.07
N ASP A 48 -23.53 29.57 23.34
CA ASP A 48 -22.81 28.29 23.13
C ASP A 48 -21.57 28.52 22.32
N PRO A 49 -20.46 27.84 22.69
CA PRO A 49 -19.20 28.02 21.97
C PRO A 49 -19.33 27.49 20.53
N GLU A 50 -18.88 28.29 19.57
CA GLU A 50 -18.76 27.82 18.18
C GLU A 50 -17.77 26.66 18.10
N ILE A 51 -18.24 25.51 17.62
CA ILE A 51 -17.40 24.33 17.41
C ILE A 51 -16.80 24.44 16.02
N GLN A 52 -15.47 24.58 15.95
CA GLN A 52 -14.73 24.58 14.70
C GLN A 52 -14.36 23.14 14.29
N PHE A 53 -14.71 22.78 13.07
CA PHE A 53 -14.35 21.50 12.48
C PHE A 53 -13.23 21.69 11.45
N ALA A 54 -12.16 20.90 11.54
CA ALA A 54 -11.22 20.76 10.45
C ALA A 54 -11.84 19.85 9.37
N VAL A 55 -12.30 20.46 8.28
CA VAL A 55 -12.83 19.71 7.14
C VAL A 55 -11.68 19.44 6.16
N LYS A 56 -11.38 18.16 5.90
CA LYS A 56 -10.48 17.74 4.82
C LYS A 56 -11.33 17.30 3.63
N SER A 57 -11.19 18.00 2.53
CA SER A 57 -11.79 17.61 1.25
C SER A 57 -10.72 17.53 0.16
N PRO A 58 -10.81 16.55 -0.76
CA PRO A 58 -9.93 16.52 -1.91
C PRO A 58 -10.25 17.71 -2.84
N THR A 59 -9.21 18.40 -3.30
CA THR A 59 -9.30 19.48 -4.27
C THR A 59 -8.27 19.27 -5.37
N ASN A 60 -8.60 19.67 -6.61
CA ASN A 60 -7.63 19.74 -7.71
C ASN A 60 -6.86 21.05 -7.59
N ALA A 61 -5.90 21.12 -6.65
CA ALA A 61 -5.19 22.34 -6.33
C ALA A 61 -3.99 22.61 -7.24
N GLN A 62 -3.42 21.56 -7.85
CA GLN A 62 -2.22 21.63 -8.68
C GLN A 62 -2.30 20.63 -9.82
N ASP A 63 -1.73 21.01 -10.97
CA ASP A 63 -1.47 20.11 -12.08
C ASP A 63 -0.15 19.38 -11.81
N ALA A 64 -0.05 18.13 -12.26
CA ALA A 64 1.16 17.32 -12.15
C ALA A 64 1.29 16.44 -13.40
N GLU A 65 2.51 16.24 -13.86
CA GLU A 65 2.82 15.41 -15.01
C GLU A 65 3.58 14.15 -14.59
N ILE A 66 3.21 13.02 -15.16
CA ILE A 66 3.92 11.74 -15.01
C ILE A 66 4.36 11.30 -16.39
N TYR A 67 5.63 10.94 -16.52
CA TYR A 67 6.21 10.43 -17.75
C TYR A 67 7.11 9.23 -17.48
N GLY A 68 7.34 8.43 -18.52
CA GLY A 68 8.18 7.25 -18.38
C GLY A 68 8.22 6.43 -19.65
N PHE A 69 8.89 5.31 -19.57
CA PHE A 69 8.89 4.30 -20.63
C PHE A 69 8.94 2.89 -20.05
N GLU A 70 8.50 1.94 -20.85
CA GLU A 70 8.57 0.52 -20.55
C GLU A 70 9.25 -0.24 -21.68
N ILE A 71 10.16 -1.14 -21.33
CA ILE A 71 10.80 -2.06 -22.27
C ILE A 71 10.53 -3.49 -21.79
N ALA A 72 9.97 -4.32 -22.66
CA ALA A 72 9.76 -5.73 -22.41
C ALA A 72 10.36 -6.58 -23.51
N SER A 73 11.00 -7.69 -23.13
CA SER A 73 11.56 -8.67 -24.08
C SER A 73 11.47 -10.07 -23.51
N GLN A 74 11.16 -11.01 -24.39
CA GLN A 74 11.18 -12.44 -24.09
C GLN A 74 11.78 -13.18 -25.27
N HIS A 75 12.68 -14.13 -25.01
CA HIS A 75 13.29 -14.92 -26.05
C HIS A 75 13.68 -16.32 -25.55
N PHE A 76 13.49 -17.32 -26.42
CA PHE A 76 14.01 -18.68 -26.24
C PHE A 76 15.05 -18.96 -27.33
N PHE A 77 16.20 -19.51 -26.93
CA PHE A 77 17.35 -19.73 -27.82
C PHE A 77 17.24 -21.08 -28.56
N GLY A 78 16.36 -21.14 -29.52
CA GLY A 78 16.12 -22.34 -30.33
C GLY A 78 15.85 -23.58 -29.47
N ASP A 79 16.51 -24.70 -29.78
CA ASP A 79 16.33 -25.98 -29.09
C ASP A 79 17.27 -26.18 -27.89
N THR A 80 17.91 -25.11 -27.41
CA THR A 80 18.86 -25.20 -26.28
C THR A 80 18.19 -25.46 -24.94
N GLY A 81 16.90 -25.14 -24.83
CA GLY A 81 16.16 -25.13 -23.57
C GLY A 81 16.29 -23.81 -22.79
N PHE A 82 17.22 -22.92 -23.14
CA PHE A 82 17.40 -21.65 -22.47
C PHE A 82 16.48 -20.56 -23.02
N GLY A 83 16.01 -19.71 -22.11
CA GLY A 83 15.22 -18.52 -22.43
C GLY A 83 15.41 -17.45 -21.36
N TYR A 84 14.87 -16.27 -21.65
CA TYR A 84 14.78 -15.19 -20.67
C TYR A 84 13.48 -14.39 -20.86
N GLN A 85 13.07 -13.73 -19.79
CA GLN A 85 12.08 -12.66 -19.80
C GLN A 85 12.72 -11.44 -19.11
N PHE A 86 12.50 -10.27 -19.68
CA PHE A 86 13.01 -9.00 -19.19
C PHE A 86 11.89 -7.97 -19.29
N ASN A 87 11.68 -7.23 -18.21
CA ASN A 87 10.83 -6.05 -18.20
C ASN A 87 11.51 -4.98 -17.35
N TYR A 88 11.60 -3.78 -17.89
CA TYR A 88 12.06 -2.60 -17.16
C TYR A 88 11.09 -1.45 -17.40
N THR A 89 10.65 -0.82 -16.32
CA THR A 89 9.80 0.37 -16.33
C THR A 89 10.52 1.49 -15.62
N MET A 90 10.64 2.63 -16.28
CA MET A 90 11.06 3.89 -15.69
C MET A 90 9.86 4.81 -15.60
N VAL A 91 9.64 5.44 -14.44
CA VAL A 91 8.55 6.39 -14.23
C VAL A 91 9.00 7.55 -13.36
N GLU A 92 8.78 8.76 -13.84
CA GLU A 92 9.11 9.99 -13.12
C GLU A 92 7.91 10.94 -13.08
N GLY A 93 7.90 11.82 -12.10
CA GLY A 93 6.94 12.91 -11.98
C GLY A 93 7.66 14.25 -11.84
N ASP A 94 7.01 15.30 -12.27
CA ASP A 94 7.54 16.67 -12.24
C ASP A 94 7.52 17.30 -10.83
N ILE A 95 6.78 16.71 -9.87
CA ILE A 95 6.64 17.22 -8.50
C ILE A 95 7.15 16.20 -7.49
N GLY A 96 8.34 16.46 -6.95
CA GLY A 96 8.96 15.71 -5.88
C GLY A 96 8.68 16.31 -4.50
N TYR A 97 8.98 15.55 -3.44
CA TYR A 97 8.92 16.02 -2.06
C TYR A 97 10.23 16.71 -1.66
N ASP A 98 10.15 17.92 -1.10
CA ASP A 98 11.32 18.63 -0.57
C ASP A 98 11.58 18.19 0.89
N ASN A 99 12.58 17.34 1.08
CA ASN A 99 13.02 16.88 2.40
C ASN A 99 13.65 17.97 3.27
N GLY A 100 14.07 19.10 2.64
CA GLY A 100 14.66 20.25 3.34
C GLY A 100 13.63 21.25 3.86
N SER A 101 12.37 21.12 3.48
CA SER A 101 11.30 22.04 3.90
C SER A 101 10.95 21.94 5.38
N ASN A 102 10.21 22.96 5.87
CA ASN A 102 9.70 22.96 7.24
C ASN A 102 8.74 21.78 7.49
N PRO A 103 8.94 20.97 8.56
CA PRO A 103 8.05 19.84 8.87
C PRO A 103 6.60 20.22 9.21
N ASP A 104 6.32 21.49 9.48
CA ASP A 104 4.96 21.96 9.79
C ASP A 104 4.16 22.34 8.52
N GLU A 105 4.82 22.35 7.35
CA GLU A 105 4.20 22.69 6.07
C GLU A 105 3.72 21.44 5.35
N ASP A 106 2.46 21.48 4.89
CA ASP A 106 1.91 20.47 3.99
C ASP A 106 2.52 20.66 2.60
N GLN A 107 3.04 19.57 2.02
CA GLN A 107 3.55 19.57 0.66
C GLN A 107 2.65 18.72 -0.23
N PHE A 108 2.66 19.05 -1.52
CA PHE A 108 2.15 18.21 -2.58
C PHE A 108 3.33 17.53 -3.28
N ALA A 109 3.24 16.24 -3.50
CA ALA A 109 4.17 15.46 -4.31
C ALA A 109 3.45 14.23 -4.86
N LEU A 110 3.97 13.64 -5.91
CA LEU A 110 3.42 12.44 -6.54
C LEU A 110 3.96 11.18 -5.82
N PRO A 111 3.12 10.44 -5.07
CA PRO A 111 3.55 9.21 -4.42
C PRO A 111 3.50 8.01 -5.37
N GLY A 112 4.28 6.96 -5.05
CA GLY A 112 4.20 5.66 -5.72
C GLY A 112 4.99 5.54 -7.02
N LEU A 113 5.71 6.57 -7.44
CA LEU A 113 6.56 6.52 -8.63
C LEU A 113 7.88 5.83 -8.29
N SER A 114 8.18 4.74 -9.00
CA SER A 114 9.38 3.93 -8.76
C SER A 114 9.75 3.16 -10.02
N ASP A 115 11.02 3.15 -10.34
CA ASP A 115 11.55 2.29 -11.39
C ASP A 115 11.46 0.82 -10.97
N THR A 116 11.20 -0.05 -11.93
CA THR A 116 11.12 -1.50 -11.68
C THR A 116 11.85 -2.31 -12.73
N LEU A 117 12.46 -3.40 -12.29
CA LEU A 117 13.11 -4.38 -13.14
C LEU A 117 12.64 -5.78 -12.77
N ASN A 118 12.22 -6.55 -13.79
CA ASN A 118 11.95 -7.98 -13.66
C ASN A 118 12.81 -8.73 -14.68
N LEU A 119 13.64 -9.64 -14.20
CA LEU A 119 14.50 -10.48 -15.02
C LEU A 119 14.29 -11.95 -14.65
N VAL A 120 13.94 -12.78 -15.64
CA VAL A 120 13.77 -14.22 -15.44
C VAL A 120 14.68 -14.98 -16.39
N ALA A 121 15.57 -15.80 -15.86
CA ALA A 121 16.27 -16.83 -16.62
C ALA A 121 15.45 -18.12 -16.58
N ILE A 122 15.34 -18.76 -17.75
CA ILE A 122 14.52 -19.96 -17.95
C ILE A 122 15.38 -21.05 -18.56
N TYR A 123 15.21 -22.28 -18.06
CA TYR A 123 15.70 -23.48 -18.69
C TYR A 123 14.60 -24.54 -18.70
N GLU A 124 14.24 -25.02 -19.88
CA GLU A 124 13.21 -26.06 -20.07
C GLU A 124 13.68 -27.06 -21.12
N LYS A 125 14.16 -28.22 -20.68
CA LYS A 125 14.58 -29.30 -21.58
C LYS A 125 14.68 -30.65 -20.87
N ASP A 126 14.36 -31.72 -21.57
CA ASP A 126 14.55 -33.10 -21.15
C ASP A 126 13.96 -33.40 -19.74
N GLY A 127 12.73 -32.92 -19.48
CA GLY A 127 12.04 -33.07 -18.21
C GLY A 127 12.50 -32.11 -17.10
N LEU A 128 13.61 -31.40 -17.28
CA LEU A 128 14.07 -30.37 -16.34
C LEU A 128 13.46 -29.02 -16.70
N SER A 129 12.83 -28.38 -15.72
CA SER A 129 12.40 -26.98 -15.79
C SER A 129 13.03 -26.21 -14.63
N ALA A 130 13.67 -25.09 -14.92
CA ALA A 130 14.27 -24.21 -13.93
C ALA A 130 13.99 -22.76 -14.27
N ARG A 131 13.62 -21.96 -13.28
CA ARG A 131 13.38 -20.53 -13.40
C ARG A 131 14.06 -19.79 -12.26
N LEU A 132 14.88 -18.80 -12.59
CA LEU A 132 15.49 -17.89 -11.65
C LEU A 132 14.94 -16.50 -11.93
N ALA A 133 14.18 -15.94 -11.00
CA ALA A 133 13.53 -14.65 -11.14
C ALA A 133 14.14 -13.63 -10.19
N TYR A 134 14.61 -12.51 -10.74
CA TYR A 134 15.06 -11.35 -10.00
C TYR A 134 14.05 -10.21 -10.19
N ASN A 135 13.56 -9.69 -9.08
CA ASN A 135 12.64 -8.56 -9.03
C ASN A 135 13.30 -7.42 -8.26
N TRP A 136 13.39 -6.27 -8.89
CA TRP A 136 13.93 -5.07 -8.29
C TRP A 136 12.94 -3.91 -8.44
N ARG A 137 12.87 -3.08 -7.42
CA ARG A 137 12.13 -1.83 -7.41
C ARG A 137 12.94 -0.79 -6.64
N ASP A 138 13.11 0.38 -7.23
CA ASP A 138 13.76 1.50 -6.57
C ASP A 138 12.93 2.03 -5.38
N ASN A 139 13.57 2.75 -4.48
CA ASN A 139 12.89 3.43 -3.39
C ASN A 139 11.88 4.45 -3.93
N PHE A 140 10.82 4.70 -3.18
CA PHE A 140 9.79 5.64 -3.61
C PHE A 140 9.08 6.31 -2.44
N LEU A 141 8.53 7.49 -2.70
CA LEU A 141 7.65 8.18 -1.78
C LEU A 141 6.31 7.43 -1.69
N ASN A 142 5.99 6.88 -0.52
CA ASN A 142 4.74 6.18 -0.27
C ASN A 142 3.62 7.10 0.23
N GLN A 143 3.98 8.06 1.07
CA GLN A 143 3.04 9.01 1.64
C GLN A 143 3.69 10.37 1.85
N VAL A 144 2.99 11.43 1.45
CA VAL A 144 3.50 12.81 1.49
C VAL A 144 3.50 13.38 2.91
N ASN A 145 2.36 13.43 3.56
CA ASN A 145 2.17 14.14 4.84
C ASN A 145 1.76 13.18 5.96
N ARG A 146 2.63 12.23 6.29
CA ARG A 146 2.42 11.33 7.42
C ARG A 146 2.54 12.12 8.73
N SER A 147 1.46 12.14 9.50
CA SER A 147 1.46 12.82 10.80
C SER A 147 2.19 11.98 11.86
N VAL A 148 3.20 12.59 12.49
CA VAL A 148 3.87 12.03 13.67
C VAL A 148 3.86 13.12 14.73
N GLY A 149 2.93 13.02 15.69
CA GLY A 149 2.65 14.14 16.61
C GLY A 149 2.11 15.35 15.86
N SER A 150 2.76 16.51 16.03
CA SER A 150 2.41 17.75 15.33
C SER A 150 3.12 17.94 13.99
N THR A 151 4.08 17.08 13.64
CA THR A 151 4.89 17.25 12.43
C THR A 151 4.33 16.48 11.24
N ARG A 152 4.61 16.98 10.03
CA ARG A 152 4.32 16.33 8.75
C ARG A 152 5.62 15.76 8.19
N ASN A 153 5.64 14.48 7.94
CA ASN A 153 6.81 13.80 7.40
C ASN A 153 6.43 12.98 6.15
N PRO A 154 7.33 12.88 5.18
CA PRO A 154 7.17 11.90 4.12
C PRO A 154 7.37 10.50 4.71
N GLU A 155 6.78 9.51 4.07
CA GLU A 155 7.12 8.11 4.28
C GLU A 155 7.63 7.56 2.95
N TYR A 156 8.87 7.11 2.93
CA TYR A 156 9.47 6.39 1.82
C TYR A 156 9.45 4.89 2.09
N VAL A 157 9.30 4.12 1.04
CA VAL A 157 9.60 2.68 1.04
C VAL A 157 10.98 2.51 0.42
N ASP A 158 11.82 1.73 1.08
CA ASP A 158 13.18 1.45 0.64
C ASP A 158 13.20 0.62 -0.65
N GLU A 159 14.33 0.58 -1.29
CA GLU A 159 14.62 -0.29 -2.43
C GLU A 159 14.25 -1.74 -2.09
N PHE A 160 13.81 -2.48 -3.09
CA PHE A 160 13.40 -3.87 -2.95
C PHE A 160 14.13 -4.75 -3.96
N GLU A 161 14.78 -5.81 -3.47
CA GLU A 161 15.52 -6.78 -4.28
C GLU A 161 15.17 -8.21 -3.88
N GLN A 162 14.43 -8.93 -4.69
CA GLN A 162 14.08 -10.31 -4.40
C GLN A 162 14.55 -11.26 -5.49
N LEU A 163 15.17 -12.35 -5.06
CA LEU A 163 15.58 -13.47 -5.92
C LEU A 163 14.78 -14.72 -5.56
N ASP A 164 14.12 -15.30 -6.56
CA ASP A 164 13.35 -16.53 -6.42
C ASP A 164 13.88 -17.60 -7.38
N LEU A 165 13.90 -18.84 -6.93
CA LEU A 165 14.28 -20.00 -7.73
C LEU A 165 13.16 -21.05 -7.70
N ASN A 166 12.74 -21.50 -8.87
CA ASN A 166 11.91 -22.69 -9.03
C ASN A 166 12.66 -23.72 -9.88
N VAL A 167 12.72 -24.96 -9.43
CA VAL A 167 13.29 -26.09 -10.19
C VAL A 167 12.34 -27.27 -10.08
N SER A 168 12.04 -27.89 -11.22
CA SER A 168 11.27 -29.12 -11.25
C SER A 168 11.86 -30.12 -12.25
N TYR A 169 11.69 -31.41 -11.94
CA TYR A 169 12.08 -32.48 -12.83
C TYR A 169 10.92 -33.51 -12.94
N GLU A 170 10.54 -33.76 -14.18
CA GLU A 170 9.54 -34.75 -14.54
C GLU A 170 10.23 -36.05 -15.01
N PHE A 171 9.99 -37.13 -14.28
CA PHE A 171 10.53 -38.46 -14.60
C PHE A 171 9.60 -39.19 -15.57
N ASP A 172 10.15 -40.08 -16.37
CA ASP A 172 9.39 -40.95 -17.30
C ASP A 172 8.32 -41.80 -16.58
N SER A 173 8.47 -42.00 -15.27
CA SER A 173 7.51 -42.73 -14.41
C SER A 173 6.22 -41.95 -14.11
N GLY A 174 6.08 -40.69 -14.58
CA GLY A 174 4.98 -39.80 -14.24
C GLY A 174 5.11 -39.11 -12.90
N VAL A 175 6.26 -39.22 -12.22
CA VAL A 175 6.57 -38.48 -11.00
C VAL A 175 7.20 -37.15 -11.39
N THR A 176 6.74 -36.06 -10.79
CA THR A 176 7.38 -34.75 -10.84
C THR A 176 7.81 -34.33 -9.45
N LEU A 177 9.06 -33.97 -9.28
CA LEU A 177 9.58 -33.36 -8.05
C LEU A 177 9.87 -31.89 -8.29
N SER A 178 9.53 -31.02 -7.34
CA SER A 178 9.85 -29.60 -7.44
C SER A 178 10.38 -29.01 -6.14
N LEU A 179 11.21 -27.98 -6.30
CA LEU A 179 11.73 -27.13 -5.24
C LEU A 179 11.44 -25.67 -5.62
N ASP A 180 10.76 -24.97 -4.74
CA ASP A 180 10.62 -23.51 -4.76
C ASP A 180 11.46 -22.92 -3.64
N ALA A 181 12.36 -22.02 -3.98
CA ALA A 181 13.11 -21.22 -3.02
C ALA A 181 12.74 -19.74 -3.26
N ILE A 182 12.04 -19.16 -2.31
CA ILE A 182 11.46 -17.83 -2.42
C ILE A 182 12.20 -16.90 -1.49
N ASN A 183 12.50 -15.71 -1.98
CA ASN A 183 13.20 -14.66 -1.23
C ASN A 183 14.62 -15.09 -0.79
N LEU A 184 15.44 -15.55 -1.74
CA LEU A 184 16.83 -15.98 -1.48
C LEU A 184 17.73 -14.84 -1.00
N THR A 185 17.35 -13.59 -1.27
CA THR A 185 18.03 -12.37 -0.81
C THR A 185 17.72 -12.00 0.63
N SER A 186 16.75 -12.68 1.28
CA SER A 186 16.23 -12.29 2.60
C SER A 186 15.67 -10.86 2.58
N GLU A 187 15.10 -10.46 1.46
CA GLU A 187 14.54 -9.13 1.28
C GLU A 187 13.39 -8.89 2.25
N GLY A 188 13.39 -7.72 2.89
CA GLY A 188 12.39 -7.29 3.85
C GLY A 188 11.64 -6.04 3.41
N LEU A 189 10.89 -5.46 4.32
CA LEU A 189 10.24 -4.17 4.10
C LEU A 189 10.78 -3.14 5.08
N ARG A 190 11.36 -2.07 4.55
CA ARG A 190 11.82 -0.95 5.33
C ARG A 190 11.16 0.33 4.87
N LYS A 191 10.69 1.13 5.84
CA LYS A 191 10.12 2.45 5.60
C LYS A 191 10.83 3.48 6.44
N TYR A 192 11.10 4.64 5.85
CA TYR A 192 11.86 5.70 6.48
C TYR A 192 11.26 7.09 6.19
N GLY A 193 11.74 8.09 6.90
CA GLY A 193 11.29 9.47 6.80
C GLY A 193 12.14 10.31 5.85
N ARG A 194 12.41 11.56 6.24
CA ARG A 194 13.20 12.52 5.45
C ARG A 194 14.62 12.08 5.15
N THR A 195 15.16 11.21 5.98
CA THR A 195 16.49 10.61 5.81
C THR A 195 16.36 9.10 5.97
N ASP A 196 17.20 8.37 5.27
CA ASP A 196 17.27 6.89 5.31
C ASP A 196 17.56 6.34 6.72
N THR A 197 18.23 7.12 7.57
CA THR A 197 18.50 6.75 8.96
C THR A 197 17.28 6.85 9.87
N ALA A 198 16.23 7.56 9.47
CA ALA A 198 15.00 7.74 10.23
C ALA A 198 13.96 6.65 9.92
N ALA A 199 14.28 5.40 10.25
CA ALA A 199 13.39 4.27 10.00
C ALA A 199 12.12 4.35 10.88
N PHE A 200 10.95 4.20 10.25
CA PHE A 200 9.65 4.10 10.91
C PHE A 200 9.20 2.65 11.09
N PHE A 201 9.60 1.81 10.15
CA PHE A 201 9.18 0.43 10.11
C PHE A 201 10.29 -0.42 9.47
N VAL A 202 10.58 -1.55 10.08
CA VAL A 202 11.49 -2.56 9.54
C VAL A 202 10.85 -3.93 9.78
N GLN A 203 10.72 -4.69 8.72
CA GLN A 203 10.27 -6.08 8.74
C GLN A 203 11.31 -6.92 8.02
N GLU A 204 11.91 -7.85 8.71
CA GLU A 204 12.82 -8.83 8.15
C GLU A 204 12.05 -10.08 7.71
N LEU A 205 12.39 -10.63 6.57
CA LEU A 205 11.78 -11.83 6.02
C LEU A 205 12.87 -12.83 5.63
N ASP A 206 12.73 -14.05 6.11
CA ASP A 206 13.65 -15.14 5.78
C ASP A 206 13.28 -15.83 4.46
N PRO A 207 14.24 -16.49 3.79
CA PRO A 207 13.98 -17.34 2.65
C PRO A 207 13.02 -18.48 3.00
N ARG A 208 12.13 -18.79 2.08
CA ARG A 208 11.18 -19.89 2.21
C ARG A 208 11.45 -20.97 1.17
N TYR A 209 11.51 -22.22 1.61
CA TYR A 209 11.72 -23.37 0.75
C TYR A 209 10.49 -24.28 0.78
N VAL A 210 10.01 -24.67 -0.40
CA VAL A 210 8.88 -25.58 -0.57
C VAL A 210 9.30 -26.74 -1.46
N PHE A 211 9.17 -27.97 -0.94
CA PHE A 211 9.38 -29.19 -1.70
C PHE A 211 8.05 -29.81 -2.05
N SER A 212 7.87 -30.20 -3.30
CA SER A 212 6.63 -30.81 -3.79
C SER A 212 6.92 -32.08 -4.59
N ALA A 213 6.01 -33.05 -4.49
CA ALA A 213 6.01 -34.24 -5.31
C ALA A 213 4.60 -34.44 -5.89
N ARG A 214 4.52 -34.68 -7.18
CA ARG A 214 3.28 -34.93 -7.91
C ARG A 214 3.41 -36.23 -8.69
N TYR A 215 2.36 -37.02 -8.72
CA TYR A 215 2.28 -38.22 -9.56
C TYR A 215 1.07 -38.14 -10.50
N THR A 216 1.32 -38.35 -11.77
CA THR A 216 0.28 -38.42 -12.82
C THR A 216 0.16 -39.89 -13.29
N PHE A 217 -1.02 -40.48 -13.14
CA PHE A 217 -1.33 -41.88 -13.49
C PHE A 217 -2.32 -41.97 -14.64
#